data_7acd59c6ae2050c1d4ca3680b10d95a3
#
_entry.id   7acd59c6ae2050c1d4ca3680b10d95a3
#
_cell.length_a   1.000
_cell.length_b   1.000
_cell.length_c   1.000
_cell.angle_alpha   90.00
_cell.angle_beta   90.00
_cell.angle_gamma   90.00
#
_symmetry.space_group_name_H-M   'P 1'
#
loop_
_entity.id
_entity.type
_entity.pdbx_description
1 polymer ?
#
loop_
_entity_poly.entity_id
_entity_poly.type
_entity_poly.pdbx_seq_one_letter_code
_entity_poly.pdbx_strand_id
1 'polypeptide(L)'
;MGFFDAIKRWRLANKGMSSGKKRRTTTTSENAVVGSMQRSVWMKLLIYPIFALLVCLIVAFYRSDQTVFQDSGLRRGLLSLIVTAGLILIYHTRHALNYANDRVALVFGGIAVHLALVRLSIHIVDANDWSSDYIILLPPLAFAPMVASVLCGRHAGVFSALSASLLGALMVPEADVFCYVVTGMISGTMAVILTRTVRRRGSLLRAGFYVGITTLLLAFIFKKIDFSGAMTGEGIPILIGQSLLPVSVGLLTGMLVSGLLPALESLFAITTNISWLELSDLNHKLLRKLQLEAPGTYHHSMVVAGLAESAAEEVGANAAMCRVCSYFHDIGKLSKPEYFIENQGDRNPHDALTPTMSAIVIVAHVKDGVDMAIKHKLNHKIIEVIREHHGDSLVQYFYHKAIEQRDEMVKKVKEGLENKEDIPEVDRKNFRYPGPCPSSRESAIISLADAVESASRSLTKPTPEKIRNLVNEVVMSRVTDGQLDNSDLAMSDIKKICKSFAATIRSMMHTRIKYPKEDSPQDQKKKHSAVHPGTASSEVAVAEKAKS
;
A
#
# COMPACT_ATOMS: atom_id res chain seq x y z
N MET A 1 -11.07 33.39 -2.50
CA MET A 1 -11.59 32.69 -1.30
C MET A 1 -10.44 32.59 -0.31
N GLY A 2 -10.48 33.36 0.78
CA GLY A 2 -9.29 33.57 1.61
C GLY A 2 -8.96 32.44 2.55
N PHE A 3 -7.68 32.32 2.89
CA PHE A 3 -7.09 31.39 3.85
C PHE A 3 -7.87 31.33 5.20
N PHE A 4 -8.38 32.46 5.66
CA PHE A 4 -9.20 32.57 6.87
C PHE A 4 -10.57 31.87 6.76
N ASP A 5 -11.16 31.76 5.57
CA ASP A 5 -12.42 31.04 5.35
C ASP A 5 -12.23 29.51 5.40
N ALA A 6 -11.06 29.02 5.01
CA ALA A 6 -10.71 27.60 5.11
C ALA A 6 -10.54 27.17 6.58
N ILE A 7 -9.85 27.99 7.39
CA ILE A 7 -9.66 27.75 8.84
C ILE A 7 -10.99 27.79 9.58
N LYS A 8 -11.88 28.74 9.24
CA LYS A 8 -13.20 28.88 9.85
C LYS A 8 -14.10 27.67 9.56
N ARG A 9 -14.05 27.15 8.33
CA ARG A 9 -14.79 25.92 7.93
C ARG A 9 -14.22 24.67 8.58
N TRP A 10 -12.91 24.54 8.68
CA TRP A 10 -12.25 23.45 9.39
C TRP A 10 -12.64 23.39 10.87
N ARG A 11 -12.68 24.55 11.55
CA ARG A 11 -13.16 24.66 12.94
C ARG A 11 -14.65 24.29 13.10
N LEU A 12 -15.50 24.63 12.13
CA LEU A 12 -16.92 24.31 12.16
C LEU A 12 -17.18 22.83 11.86
N ALA A 13 -16.39 22.21 10.98
CA ALA A 13 -16.45 20.79 10.70
C ALA A 13 -16.03 19.93 11.92
N ASN A 14 -14.98 20.35 12.65
CA ASN A 14 -14.54 19.69 13.88
C ASN A 14 -15.51 19.83 15.07
N LYS A 15 -16.42 20.81 15.04
CA LYS A 15 -17.44 21.00 16.08
C LYS A 15 -18.77 20.28 15.80
N GLY A 16 -18.86 19.45 14.74
CA GLY A 16 -20.09 18.73 14.42
C GLY A 16 -21.28 19.62 13.98
N MET A 17 -21.06 20.93 13.80
CA MET A 17 -22.10 21.85 13.36
C MET A 17 -22.15 21.90 11.83
N SER A 18 -22.78 20.89 11.23
CA SER A 18 -23.20 20.93 9.83
C SER A 18 -24.48 21.75 9.74
N SER A 19 -24.38 22.96 9.20
CA SER A 19 -25.57 23.66 8.74
C SER A 19 -26.13 22.91 7.52
N GLY A 20 -27.36 22.39 7.60
CA GLY A 20 -28.05 21.57 6.59
C GLY A 20 -28.30 22.21 5.22
N LYS A 21 -27.37 23.02 4.70
CA LYS A 21 -27.42 23.61 3.35
C LYS A 21 -26.42 22.93 2.45
N LYS A 22 -26.96 22.26 1.41
CA LYS A 22 -26.31 21.72 0.20
C LYS A 22 -24.82 21.40 0.39
N ARG A 23 -24.54 20.15 0.67
CA ARG A 23 -23.20 19.55 0.54
C ARG A 23 -22.77 19.70 -0.92
N ARG A 24 -22.12 20.79 -1.27
CA ARG A 24 -21.21 20.79 -2.41
C ARG A 24 -20.10 19.82 -2.03
N THR A 25 -19.84 18.88 -2.88
CA THR A 25 -18.70 17.96 -2.80
C THR A 25 -17.39 18.77 -2.77
N THR A 26 -17.02 19.27 -1.59
CA THR A 26 -15.79 20.04 -1.36
C THR A 26 -14.54 19.14 -1.41
N THR A 27 -14.72 17.82 -1.40
CA THR A 27 -13.62 16.84 -1.49
C THR A 27 -12.86 16.87 -2.82
N THR A 28 -13.51 17.21 -3.92
CA THR A 28 -12.84 17.31 -5.24
C THR A 28 -11.98 18.57 -5.39
N SER A 29 -12.36 19.70 -4.77
CA SER A 29 -11.60 20.95 -4.91
C SER A 29 -10.37 21.02 -3.99
N GLU A 30 -10.48 20.50 -2.76
CA GLU A 30 -9.32 20.44 -1.84
C GLU A 30 -8.29 19.43 -2.31
N ASN A 31 -8.72 18.25 -2.76
CA ASN A 31 -7.82 17.26 -3.36
C ASN A 31 -7.21 17.74 -4.68
N ALA A 32 -7.95 18.52 -5.49
CA ALA A 32 -7.41 19.10 -6.72
C ALA A 32 -6.36 20.18 -6.43
N VAL A 33 -6.55 21.03 -5.41
CA VAL A 33 -5.56 22.03 -4.99
C VAL A 33 -4.32 21.37 -4.40
N VAL A 34 -4.49 20.41 -3.48
CA VAL A 34 -3.38 19.66 -2.89
C VAL A 34 -2.66 18.86 -3.96
N GLY A 35 -3.36 18.16 -4.84
CA GLY A 35 -2.78 17.42 -5.96
C GLY A 35 -2.05 18.33 -6.98
N SER A 36 -2.56 19.53 -7.22
CA SER A 36 -1.90 20.54 -8.05
C SER A 36 -0.62 21.07 -7.39
N MET A 37 -0.62 21.31 -6.08
CA MET A 37 0.58 21.69 -5.33
C MET A 37 1.62 20.57 -5.28
N GLN A 38 1.20 19.32 -5.13
CA GLN A 38 2.09 18.14 -5.11
C GLN A 38 2.84 17.94 -6.44
N ARG A 39 2.27 18.37 -7.58
CA ARG A 39 2.87 18.26 -8.92
C ARG A 39 3.39 19.59 -9.47
N SER A 40 3.25 20.69 -8.75
CA SER A 40 3.62 22.02 -9.21
C SER A 40 5.13 22.18 -9.36
N VAL A 41 5.58 22.62 -10.54
CA VAL A 41 6.99 22.95 -10.81
C VAL A 41 7.47 24.08 -9.92
N TRP A 42 6.61 25.07 -9.62
CA TRP A 42 6.92 26.20 -8.75
C TRP A 42 7.27 25.76 -7.32
N MET A 43 6.61 24.72 -6.80
CA MET A 43 6.96 24.17 -5.49
C MET A 43 8.35 23.51 -5.49
N LYS A 44 8.74 22.86 -6.58
CA LYS A 44 10.11 22.31 -6.71
C LYS A 44 11.15 23.43 -6.75
N LEU A 45 10.85 24.51 -7.50
CA LEU A 45 11.71 25.68 -7.55
C LEU A 45 11.88 26.38 -6.20
N LEU A 46 10.96 26.17 -5.25
CA LEU A 46 11.07 26.68 -3.88
C LEU A 46 11.86 25.73 -2.97
N ILE A 47 11.62 24.42 -3.08
CA ILE A 47 12.27 23.40 -2.24
C ILE A 47 13.79 23.38 -2.45
N TYR A 48 14.25 23.45 -3.69
CA TYR A 48 15.69 23.36 -4.01
C TYR A 48 16.53 24.50 -3.45
N PRO A 49 16.16 25.80 -3.62
CA PRO A 49 16.93 26.89 -3.00
C PRO A 49 16.88 26.88 -1.48
N ILE A 50 15.74 26.53 -0.88
CA ILE A 50 15.64 26.40 0.59
C ILE A 50 16.59 25.32 1.08
N PHE A 51 16.64 24.16 0.43
CA PHE A 51 17.56 23.09 0.77
C PHE A 51 19.02 23.55 0.61
N ALA A 52 19.37 24.18 -0.53
CA ALA A 52 20.72 24.66 -0.78
C ALA A 52 21.16 25.71 0.27
N LEU A 53 20.26 26.61 0.65
CA LEU A 53 20.53 27.58 1.72
C LEU A 53 20.75 26.91 3.07
N LEU A 54 19.89 25.94 3.44
CA LEU A 54 20.04 25.18 4.70
C LEU A 54 21.37 24.44 4.73
N VAL A 55 21.75 23.76 3.64
CA VAL A 55 23.06 23.06 3.55
C VAL A 55 24.20 24.06 3.68
N CYS A 56 24.14 25.18 2.96
CA CYS A 56 25.16 26.23 3.04
C CYS A 56 25.33 26.74 4.48
N LEU A 57 24.25 27.02 5.18
CA LEU A 57 24.28 27.46 6.58
C LEU A 57 24.87 26.38 7.51
N ILE A 58 24.42 25.13 7.36
CA ILE A 58 24.93 24.02 8.18
C ILE A 58 26.43 23.83 7.99
N VAL A 59 26.93 23.90 6.77
CA VAL A 59 28.35 23.68 6.43
C VAL A 59 29.22 24.89 6.74
N ALA A 60 28.74 26.11 6.49
CA ALA A 60 29.50 27.34 6.73
C ALA A 60 29.77 27.58 8.22
N PHE A 61 28.80 27.27 9.09
CA PHE A 61 28.93 27.41 10.55
C PHE A 61 29.57 26.17 11.21
N TYR A 62 30.61 25.61 10.66
CA TYR A 62 31.21 24.36 11.09
C TYR A 62 31.87 24.42 12.47
N ARG A 63 32.58 25.51 12.83
CA ARG A 63 33.23 25.72 14.15
C ARG A 63 32.62 26.90 14.88
N SER A 64 32.53 26.77 16.21
CA SER A 64 31.95 27.82 17.06
C SER A 64 32.81 29.08 17.15
N ASP A 65 34.12 28.96 16.89
CA ASP A 65 35.10 30.03 16.89
C ASP A 65 35.25 30.77 15.54
N GLN A 66 34.56 30.26 14.50
CA GLN A 66 34.63 30.83 13.14
C GLN A 66 33.32 31.47 12.73
N THR A 67 33.40 32.73 12.28
CA THR A 67 32.26 33.40 11.69
C THR A 67 32.08 32.98 10.23
N VAL A 68 30.84 33.07 9.70
CA VAL A 68 30.53 32.77 8.26
C VAL A 68 31.39 33.61 7.31
N PHE A 69 31.82 34.81 7.74
CA PHE A 69 32.60 35.75 6.97
C PHE A 69 34.13 35.49 7.02
N GLN A 70 34.58 34.51 7.80
CA GLN A 70 35.97 34.07 7.67
C GLN A 70 36.17 33.33 6.33
N ASP A 71 37.36 33.52 5.74
CA ASP A 71 37.66 32.98 4.41
C ASP A 71 37.37 31.48 4.26
N SER A 72 37.66 30.70 5.31
CA SER A 72 37.39 29.28 5.36
C SER A 72 35.90 28.92 5.41
N GLY A 73 35.06 29.71 6.11
CA GLY A 73 33.60 29.51 6.20
C GLY A 73 32.93 29.84 4.87
N LEU A 74 33.30 30.97 4.24
CA LEU A 74 32.78 31.38 2.94
C LEU A 74 33.15 30.37 1.84
N ARG A 75 34.39 29.91 1.78
CA ARG A 75 34.83 28.91 0.80
C ARG A 75 34.09 27.60 0.93
N ARG A 76 33.88 27.07 2.16
CA ARG A 76 33.09 25.85 2.40
C ARG A 76 31.62 26.05 2.04
N GLY A 77 31.04 27.19 2.38
CA GLY A 77 29.68 27.56 1.99
C GLY A 77 29.48 27.57 0.48
N LEU A 78 30.39 28.24 -0.26
CA LEU A 78 30.34 28.27 -1.73
C LEU A 78 30.53 26.86 -2.33
N LEU A 79 31.48 26.07 -1.82
CA LEU A 79 31.68 24.70 -2.29
C LEU A 79 30.43 23.84 -2.03
N SER A 80 29.81 23.98 -0.86
CA SER A 80 28.57 23.25 -0.55
C SER A 80 27.42 23.62 -1.50
N LEU A 81 27.31 24.88 -1.92
CA LEU A 81 26.31 25.29 -2.91
C LEU A 81 26.56 24.65 -4.27
N ILE A 82 27.82 24.61 -4.75
CA ILE A 82 28.18 23.96 -6.02
C ILE A 82 27.86 22.46 -5.98
N VAL A 83 28.28 21.76 -4.92
CA VAL A 83 28.00 20.32 -4.76
C VAL A 83 26.50 20.07 -4.67
N THR A 84 25.78 20.88 -3.89
CA THR A 84 24.31 20.78 -3.77
C THR A 84 23.60 21.01 -5.10
N ALA A 85 24.03 22.01 -5.88
CA ALA A 85 23.47 22.25 -7.21
C ALA A 85 23.67 21.05 -8.15
N GLY A 86 24.85 20.44 -8.13
CA GLY A 86 25.14 19.20 -8.87
C GLY A 86 24.24 18.03 -8.44
N LEU A 87 24.06 17.84 -7.14
CA LEU A 87 23.19 16.78 -6.59
C LEU A 87 21.71 17.03 -6.93
N ILE A 88 21.24 18.27 -6.85
CA ILE A 88 19.89 18.64 -7.28
C ILE A 88 19.70 18.34 -8.77
N LEU A 89 20.67 18.69 -9.62
CA LEU A 89 20.59 18.40 -11.05
C LEU A 89 20.51 16.90 -11.33
N ILE A 90 21.35 16.09 -10.67
CA ILE A 90 21.33 14.62 -10.78
C ILE A 90 19.98 14.08 -10.36
N TYR A 91 19.44 14.53 -9.22
CA TYR A 91 18.15 14.10 -8.73
C TYR A 91 17.01 14.51 -9.66
N HIS A 92 17.05 15.77 -10.13
CA HIS A 92 16.02 16.31 -11.03
C HIS A 92 15.95 15.55 -12.36
N THR A 93 17.09 15.26 -12.97
CA THR A 93 17.15 14.57 -14.27
C THR A 93 16.76 13.09 -14.18
N ARG A 94 17.00 12.44 -13.04
CA ARG A 94 16.75 11.00 -12.87
C ARG A 94 15.40 10.67 -12.23
N HIS A 95 14.90 11.51 -11.33
CA HIS A 95 13.79 11.16 -10.45
C HIS A 95 12.65 12.17 -10.39
N ALA A 96 12.89 13.44 -10.66
CA ALA A 96 11.90 14.49 -10.38
C ALA A 96 10.67 14.49 -11.28
N LEU A 97 10.72 13.81 -12.42
CA LEU A 97 9.54 13.67 -13.30
C LEU A 97 8.49 12.71 -12.69
N ASN A 98 8.93 11.78 -11.87
CA ASN A 98 8.08 10.70 -11.33
C ASN A 98 7.68 10.90 -9.86
N TYR A 99 8.33 11.82 -9.11
CA TYR A 99 8.02 12.02 -7.69
C TYR A 99 7.22 13.30 -7.44
N ALA A 100 6.17 13.16 -6.61
CA ALA A 100 5.45 14.29 -6.06
C ALA A 100 6.35 15.14 -5.14
N ASN A 101 6.03 16.42 -5.00
CA ASN A 101 6.86 17.40 -4.28
C ASN A 101 7.07 17.07 -2.79
N ASP A 102 6.12 16.37 -2.17
CA ASP A 102 6.21 15.84 -0.82
C ASP A 102 7.37 14.85 -0.66
N ARG A 103 7.56 13.94 -1.62
CA ARG A 103 8.70 12.99 -1.61
C ARG A 103 10.04 13.70 -1.84
N VAL A 104 10.06 14.71 -2.72
CA VAL A 104 11.24 15.55 -2.92
C VAL A 104 11.61 16.26 -1.62
N ALA A 105 10.64 16.90 -0.96
CA ALA A 105 10.83 17.58 0.31
C ALA A 105 11.31 16.62 1.42
N LEU A 106 10.78 15.39 1.44
CA LEU A 106 11.19 14.37 2.41
C LEU A 106 12.66 13.96 2.21
N VAL A 107 13.09 13.71 0.97
CA VAL A 107 14.47 13.29 0.68
C VAL A 107 15.46 14.40 1.04
N PHE A 108 15.23 15.62 0.56
CA PHE A 108 16.11 16.75 0.82
C PHE A 108 16.06 17.22 2.28
N GLY A 109 14.87 17.24 2.89
CA GLY A 109 14.71 17.52 4.32
C GLY A 109 15.41 16.47 5.19
N GLY A 110 15.31 15.18 4.84
CA GLY A 110 16.00 14.10 5.51
C GLY A 110 17.53 14.24 5.43
N ILE A 111 18.09 14.66 4.27
CA ILE A 111 19.52 14.95 4.11
C ILE A 111 19.90 16.17 4.98
N ALA A 112 19.12 17.23 5.01
CA ALA A 112 19.41 18.41 5.84
C ALA A 112 19.43 18.07 7.34
N VAL A 113 18.46 17.28 7.82
CA VAL A 113 18.43 16.79 9.21
C VAL A 113 19.65 15.91 9.49
N HIS A 114 20.01 15.03 8.57
CA HIS A 114 21.23 14.19 8.69
C HIS A 114 22.49 15.06 8.87
N LEU A 115 22.67 16.08 8.02
CA LEU A 115 23.80 17.00 8.11
C LEU A 115 23.81 17.77 9.44
N ALA A 116 22.64 18.17 9.93
CA ALA A 116 22.52 18.80 11.24
C ALA A 116 22.94 17.85 12.39
N LEU A 117 22.58 16.55 12.30
CA LEU A 117 23.01 15.53 13.25
C LEU A 117 24.53 15.28 13.19
N VAL A 118 25.12 15.25 11.97
CA VAL A 118 26.58 15.18 11.80
C VAL A 118 27.25 16.37 12.45
N ARG A 119 26.75 17.57 12.20
CA ARG A 119 27.26 18.79 12.83
C ARG A 119 27.16 18.75 14.35
N LEU A 120 26.02 18.29 14.88
CA LEU A 120 25.87 18.10 16.33
C LEU A 120 26.89 17.12 16.90
N SER A 121 27.15 16.02 16.19
CA SER A 121 28.19 15.04 16.56
C SER A 121 29.58 15.68 16.63
N ILE A 122 29.94 16.47 15.60
CA ILE A 122 31.23 17.19 15.57
C ILE A 122 31.32 18.18 16.72
N HIS A 123 30.23 18.94 16.98
CA HIS A 123 30.20 19.89 18.10
C HIS A 123 30.39 19.18 19.46
N ILE A 124 29.82 17.99 19.65
CA ILE A 124 30.01 17.20 20.88
C ILE A 124 31.49 16.77 21.00
N VAL A 125 32.12 16.34 19.91
CA VAL A 125 33.56 15.97 19.90
C VAL A 125 34.42 17.16 20.27
N ASP A 126 34.20 18.31 19.63
CA ASP A 126 34.98 19.54 19.87
C ASP A 126 34.74 20.08 21.31
N ALA A 127 33.51 20.07 21.81
CA ALA A 127 33.17 20.58 23.14
C ALA A 127 33.73 19.74 24.32
N ASN A 128 34.04 18.47 24.08
CA ASN A 128 34.64 17.56 25.05
C ASN A 128 36.11 17.27 24.82
N ASP A 129 36.76 17.98 23.89
CA ASP A 129 38.17 17.79 23.51
C ASP A 129 38.52 16.33 23.17
N TRP A 130 37.56 15.61 22.53
CA TRP A 130 37.77 14.24 22.10
C TRP A 130 38.63 14.19 20.85
N SER A 131 39.33 13.06 20.64
CA SER A 131 40.10 12.81 19.39
C SER A 131 39.20 12.98 18.16
N SER A 132 39.80 13.52 17.06
CA SER A 132 39.11 13.64 15.76
C SER A 132 38.58 12.31 15.22
N ASP A 133 39.06 11.17 15.72
CA ASP A 133 38.58 9.83 15.31
C ASP A 133 37.08 9.63 15.64
N TYR A 134 36.61 10.26 16.71
CA TYR A 134 35.17 10.22 17.08
C TYR A 134 34.27 10.94 16.08
N ILE A 135 34.79 11.80 15.21
CA ILE A 135 34.06 12.44 14.10
C ILE A 135 33.53 11.39 13.11
N ILE A 136 34.14 10.20 13.05
CA ILE A 136 33.68 9.09 12.20
C ILE A 136 32.78 8.12 12.97
N LEU A 137 33.04 7.93 14.28
CA LEU A 137 32.35 6.95 15.12
C LEU A 137 30.99 7.41 15.62
N LEU A 138 30.82 8.73 15.88
CA LEU A 138 29.66 9.30 16.52
C LEU A 138 28.50 9.69 15.59
N PRO A 139 28.72 10.14 14.32
CA PRO A 139 27.60 10.53 13.46
C PRO A 139 26.69 9.37 13.07
N PRO A 140 25.35 9.59 13.01
CA PRO A 140 24.39 8.59 12.59
C PRO A 140 24.34 8.45 11.04
N LEU A 141 25.42 7.90 10.45
CA LEU A 141 25.66 7.86 8.99
C LEU A 141 24.53 7.22 8.15
N ALA A 142 23.69 6.40 8.79
CA ALA A 142 22.58 5.71 8.14
C ALA A 142 21.22 6.45 8.21
N PHE A 143 21.10 7.56 8.93
CA PHE A 143 19.80 8.20 9.20
C PHE A 143 19.06 8.57 7.91
N ALA A 144 19.60 9.46 7.08
CA ALA A 144 18.93 9.88 5.84
C ALA A 144 18.76 8.72 4.83
N PRO A 145 19.76 7.85 4.60
CA PRO A 145 19.61 6.68 3.75
C PRO A 145 18.49 5.73 4.18
N MET A 146 18.35 5.46 5.49
CA MET A 146 17.27 4.61 6.02
C MET A 146 15.88 5.24 5.81
N VAL A 147 15.72 6.51 6.19
CA VAL A 147 14.44 7.24 6.03
C VAL A 147 14.03 7.27 4.56
N ALA A 148 14.94 7.68 3.67
CA ALA A 148 14.66 7.78 2.24
C ALA A 148 14.38 6.40 1.60
N SER A 149 15.12 5.35 2.02
CA SER A 149 14.91 3.99 1.51
C SER A 149 13.54 3.43 1.89
N VAL A 150 13.11 3.60 3.14
CA VAL A 150 11.85 3.07 3.65
C VAL A 150 10.65 3.81 3.07
N LEU A 151 10.71 5.16 2.97
CA LEU A 151 9.59 6.00 2.55
C LEU A 151 9.52 6.24 1.03
N CYS A 152 10.67 6.36 0.35
CA CYS A 152 10.76 6.71 -1.07
C CYS A 152 11.41 5.62 -1.94
N GLY A 153 11.88 4.52 -1.33
CA GLY A 153 12.47 3.39 -2.01
C GLY A 153 13.98 3.49 -2.21
N ARG A 154 14.57 2.38 -2.71
CA ARG A 154 16.02 2.19 -2.73
C ARG A 154 16.82 3.28 -3.47
N HIS A 155 16.28 3.78 -4.58
CA HIS A 155 16.99 4.80 -5.37
C HIS A 155 17.14 6.12 -4.61
N ALA A 156 16.09 6.53 -3.89
CA ALA A 156 16.13 7.69 -3.01
C ALA A 156 17.10 7.45 -1.84
N GLY A 157 17.13 6.23 -1.28
CA GLY A 157 18.06 5.85 -0.22
C GLY A 157 19.53 5.92 -0.67
N VAL A 158 19.88 5.36 -1.84
CA VAL A 158 21.24 5.44 -2.39
C VAL A 158 21.64 6.87 -2.70
N PHE A 159 20.73 7.66 -3.30
CA PHE A 159 20.96 9.08 -3.53
C PHE A 159 21.22 9.83 -2.21
N SER A 160 20.45 9.55 -1.17
CA SER A 160 20.63 10.14 0.16
C SER A 160 21.97 9.74 0.78
N ALA A 161 22.40 8.48 0.63
CA ALA A 161 23.71 8.01 1.11
C ALA A 161 24.86 8.77 0.44
N LEU A 162 24.83 8.87 -0.89
CA LEU A 162 25.82 9.63 -1.66
C LEU A 162 25.83 11.11 -1.25
N SER A 163 24.66 11.74 -1.22
CA SER A 163 24.54 13.17 -0.93
C SER A 163 24.99 13.51 0.50
N ALA A 164 24.55 12.71 1.49
CA ALA A 164 24.93 12.90 2.88
C ALA A 164 26.42 12.72 3.11
N SER A 165 27.04 11.72 2.45
CA SER A 165 28.49 11.47 2.54
C SER A 165 29.32 12.59 1.92
N LEU A 166 28.95 13.07 0.72
CA LEU A 166 29.67 14.14 0.03
C LEU A 166 29.52 15.49 0.75
N LEU A 167 28.31 15.85 1.18
CA LEU A 167 28.06 17.12 1.87
C LEU A 167 28.61 17.11 3.29
N GLY A 168 28.49 15.99 4.00
CA GLY A 168 29.05 15.81 5.34
C GLY A 168 30.59 15.90 5.35
N ALA A 169 31.24 15.42 4.31
CA ALA A 169 32.69 15.49 4.15
C ALA A 169 33.25 16.93 4.15
N LEU A 170 32.44 17.92 3.77
CA LEU A 170 32.82 19.34 3.82
C LEU A 170 32.96 19.88 5.26
N MET A 171 32.47 19.15 6.25
CA MET A 171 32.53 19.51 7.67
C MET A 171 33.63 18.77 8.43
N VAL A 172 34.29 17.81 7.79
CA VAL A 172 35.32 16.97 8.42
C VAL A 172 36.74 17.52 8.12
N PRO A 173 37.74 17.33 9.01
CA PRO A 173 39.13 17.69 8.75
C PRO A 173 39.65 17.05 7.44
N GLU A 174 40.50 17.75 6.70
CA GLU A 174 41.00 17.30 5.39
C GLU A 174 41.61 15.89 5.42
N ALA A 175 42.35 15.56 6.51
CA ALA A 175 42.94 14.23 6.68
C ALA A 175 41.90 13.10 6.75
N ASP A 176 40.67 13.38 7.17
CA ASP A 176 39.62 12.41 7.42
C ASP A 176 38.55 12.34 6.33
N VAL A 177 38.61 13.25 5.34
CA VAL A 177 37.59 13.36 4.26
C VAL A 177 37.42 12.04 3.53
N PHE A 178 38.50 11.39 3.10
CA PHE A 178 38.42 10.12 2.37
C PHE A 178 37.78 9.02 3.22
N CYS A 179 38.22 8.88 4.47
CA CYS A 179 37.68 7.91 5.41
C CYS A 179 36.19 8.14 5.67
N TYR A 180 35.78 9.40 5.90
CA TYR A 180 34.40 9.77 6.13
C TYR A 180 33.49 9.45 4.93
N VAL A 181 33.92 9.81 3.71
CA VAL A 181 33.14 9.55 2.49
C VAL A 181 32.94 8.05 2.28
N VAL A 182 34.02 7.26 2.38
CA VAL A 182 33.94 5.80 2.19
C VAL A 182 33.06 5.15 3.25
N THR A 183 33.26 5.52 4.52
CA THR A 183 32.47 4.99 5.63
C THR A 183 31.00 5.37 5.50
N GLY A 184 30.69 6.62 5.17
CA GLY A 184 29.34 7.11 4.97
C GLY A 184 28.63 6.42 3.80
N MET A 185 29.32 6.28 2.66
CA MET A 185 28.76 5.60 1.48
C MET A 185 28.50 4.12 1.73
N ILE A 186 29.43 3.39 2.32
CA ILE A 186 29.30 1.95 2.57
C ILE A 186 28.22 1.72 3.64
N SER A 187 28.29 2.41 4.77
CA SER A 187 27.30 2.29 5.85
C SER A 187 25.90 2.72 5.40
N GLY A 188 25.80 3.82 4.64
CA GLY A 188 24.54 4.27 4.05
C GLY A 188 23.96 3.30 3.03
N THR A 189 24.80 2.72 2.15
CA THR A 189 24.34 1.71 1.18
C THR A 189 23.94 0.41 1.88
N MET A 190 24.66 -0.02 2.91
CA MET A 190 24.27 -1.16 3.75
C MET A 190 22.91 -0.94 4.39
N ALA A 191 22.68 0.26 4.93
CA ALA A 191 21.36 0.64 5.45
C ALA A 191 20.26 0.49 4.40
N VAL A 192 20.46 0.95 3.17
CA VAL A 192 19.52 0.82 2.07
C VAL A 192 19.22 -0.64 1.72
N ILE A 193 20.26 -1.48 1.65
CA ILE A 193 20.12 -2.91 1.34
C ILE A 193 19.27 -3.60 2.41
N LEU A 194 19.55 -3.35 3.68
CA LEU A 194 18.88 -3.97 4.82
C LEU A 194 17.45 -3.46 5.02
N THR A 195 17.13 -2.24 4.56
CA THR A 195 15.80 -1.65 4.70
C THR A 195 14.91 -1.79 3.46
N ARG A 196 15.38 -2.44 2.41
CA ARG A 196 14.65 -2.61 1.14
C ARG A 196 13.30 -3.35 1.30
N THR A 197 13.24 -4.35 2.17
CA THR A 197 12.08 -5.26 2.34
C THR A 197 11.62 -5.31 3.79
N VAL A 198 11.65 -4.18 4.48
CA VAL A 198 11.25 -4.11 5.88
C VAL A 198 9.74 -4.32 5.99
N ARG A 199 9.36 -5.39 6.71
CA ARG A 199 7.96 -5.76 7.02
C ARG A 199 7.61 -5.59 8.50
N ARG A 200 8.60 -5.40 9.39
CA ARG A 200 8.41 -5.26 10.83
C ARG A 200 9.33 -4.17 11.37
N ARG A 201 8.86 -3.38 12.31
CA ARG A 201 9.66 -2.30 12.94
C ARG A 201 10.98 -2.80 13.54
N GLY A 202 10.98 -3.98 14.15
CA GLY A 202 12.21 -4.59 14.67
C GLY A 202 13.31 -4.87 13.63
N SER A 203 12.96 -4.90 12.33
CA SER A 203 13.97 -5.03 11.27
C SER A 203 14.80 -3.77 11.08
N LEU A 204 14.28 -2.58 11.48
CA LEU A 204 15.04 -1.32 11.45
C LEU A 204 16.12 -1.30 12.53
N LEU A 205 15.82 -1.87 13.72
CA LEU A 205 16.83 -2.02 14.77
C LEU A 205 17.96 -2.95 14.33
N ARG A 206 17.61 -4.09 13.71
CA ARG A 206 18.61 -5.02 13.15
C ARG A 206 19.45 -4.35 12.06
N ALA A 207 18.81 -3.58 11.18
CA ALA A 207 19.53 -2.81 10.17
C ALA A 207 20.52 -1.81 10.79
N GLY A 208 20.08 -1.07 11.83
CA GLY A 208 20.93 -0.19 12.61
C GLY A 208 22.13 -0.90 13.25
N PHE A 209 21.89 -2.06 13.86
CA PHE A 209 22.96 -2.90 14.41
C PHE A 209 24.02 -3.29 13.35
N TYR A 210 23.58 -3.82 12.20
CA TYR A 210 24.51 -4.19 11.13
C TYR A 210 25.25 -2.99 10.53
N VAL A 211 24.60 -1.83 10.43
CA VAL A 211 25.27 -0.59 10.03
C VAL A 211 26.32 -0.19 11.05
N GLY A 212 26.04 -0.29 12.35
CA GLY A 212 27.00 -0.05 13.41
C GLY A 212 28.22 -0.97 13.33
N ILE A 213 28.01 -2.26 13.08
CA ILE A 213 29.11 -3.23 12.82
C ILE A 213 29.90 -2.86 11.57
N THR A 214 29.22 -2.44 10.49
CA THR A 214 29.90 -2.01 9.25
C THR A 214 30.79 -0.79 9.53
N THR A 215 30.26 0.20 10.27
CA THR A 215 31.02 1.39 10.66
C THR A 215 32.23 1.03 11.54
N LEU A 216 32.03 0.12 12.50
CA LEU A 216 33.12 -0.40 13.34
C LEU A 216 34.25 -1.05 12.52
N LEU A 217 33.90 -1.93 11.58
CA LEU A 217 34.88 -2.61 10.72
C LEU A 217 35.67 -1.61 9.86
N LEU A 218 34.99 -0.60 9.31
CA LEU A 218 35.63 0.44 8.51
C LEU A 218 36.51 1.34 9.38
N ALA A 219 36.06 1.71 10.59
CA ALA A 219 36.86 2.46 11.54
C ALA A 219 38.15 1.69 11.93
N PHE A 220 38.07 0.38 12.08
CA PHE A 220 39.23 -0.48 12.29
C PHE A 220 40.20 -0.44 11.10
N ILE A 221 39.68 -0.61 9.86
CA ILE A 221 40.49 -0.59 8.63
C ILE A 221 41.19 0.76 8.47
N PHE A 222 40.54 1.86 8.75
CA PHE A 222 41.09 3.21 8.65
C PHE A 222 41.90 3.66 9.88
N LYS A 223 42.19 2.74 10.82
CA LYS A 223 42.94 3.00 12.04
C LYS A 223 42.39 4.15 12.90
N LYS A 224 41.03 4.24 12.94
CA LYS A 224 40.27 5.17 13.78
C LYS A 224 39.95 4.61 15.17
N ILE A 225 40.42 3.41 15.46
CA ILE A 225 40.36 2.73 16.75
C ILE A 225 41.77 2.46 17.19
N ASP A 226 42.16 2.99 18.33
CA ASP A 226 43.49 2.86 18.88
C ASP A 226 43.65 1.56 19.69
N PHE A 227 44.51 0.67 19.18
CA PHE A 227 44.91 -0.58 19.83
C PHE A 227 46.19 -0.49 20.63
N SER A 228 46.97 0.60 20.48
CA SER A 228 48.30 0.72 21.10
C SER A 228 48.23 0.67 22.62
N GLY A 229 47.23 1.30 23.20
CA GLY A 229 46.98 1.29 24.65
C GLY A 229 46.42 -0.01 25.22
N ALA A 230 45.89 -0.90 24.38
CA ALA A 230 45.31 -2.17 24.83
C ALA A 230 46.37 -3.13 25.39
N MET A 231 47.59 -3.06 24.87
CA MET A 231 48.70 -3.91 25.33
C MET A 231 49.25 -3.49 26.72
N THR A 232 49.04 -2.23 27.13
CA THR A 232 49.49 -1.73 28.44
C THR A 232 48.39 -1.85 29.51
N GLY A 233 47.17 -2.28 29.14
CA GLY A 233 46.02 -2.40 30.04
C GLY A 233 45.29 -1.08 30.30
N GLU A 234 45.96 0.07 30.26
CA GLU A 234 45.33 1.38 30.48
C GLU A 234 44.42 1.84 29.35
N GLY A 235 44.67 1.39 28.12
CA GLY A 235 43.85 1.70 26.92
C GLY A 235 42.62 0.82 26.73
N ILE A 236 42.41 -0.23 27.53
CA ILE A 236 41.28 -1.15 27.38
C ILE A 236 39.92 -0.43 27.47
N PRO A 237 39.65 0.47 28.41
CA PRO A 237 38.39 1.19 28.49
C PRO A 237 38.12 2.07 27.27
N ILE A 238 39.18 2.70 26.70
CA ILE A 238 39.10 3.53 25.50
C ILE A 238 38.75 2.64 24.29
N LEU A 239 39.44 1.52 24.12
CA LEU A 239 39.18 0.56 23.05
C LEU A 239 37.73 0.02 23.09
N ILE A 240 37.25 -0.35 24.28
CA ILE A 240 35.88 -0.79 24.46
C ILE A 240 34.90 0.34 24.09
N GLY A 241 35.11 1.56 24.55
CA GLY A 241 34.30 2.73 24.25
C GLY A 241 34.23 3.01 22.74
N GLN A 242 35.42 3.08 22.07
CA GLN A 242 35.48 3.29 20.61
C GLN A 242 34.85 2.16 19.81
N SER A 243 34.90 0.92 20.30
CA SER A 243 34.29 -0.23 19.62
C SER A 243 32.76 -0.29 19.81
N LEU A 244 32.26 0.02 20.99
CA LEU A 244 30.83 0.01 21.31
C LEU A 244 30.07 1.20 20.71
N LEU A 245 30.74 2.35 20.56
CA LEU A 245 30.09 3.60 20.15
C LEU A 245 29.40 3.48 18.78
N PRO A 246 30.05 3.07 17.67
CA PRO A 246 29.40 2.99 16.36
C PRO A 246 28.25 1.97 16.34
N VAL A 247 28.35 0.89 17.11
CA VAL A 247 27.26 -0.10 17.26
C VAL A 247 26.07 0.50 17.98
N SER A 248 26.32 1.23 19.09
CA SER A 248 25.29 1.94 19.84
C SER A 248 24.62 3.03 19.01
N VAL A 249 25.39 3.83 18.28
CA VAL A 249 24.88 4.87 17.38
C VAL A 249 24.03 4.25 16.25
N GLY A 250 24.48 3.13 15.67
CA GLY A 250 23.72 2.40 14.68
C GLY A 250 22.37 1.92 15.23
N LEU A 251 22.35 1.30 16.41
CA LEU A 251 21.12 0.89 17.10
C LEU A 251 20.20 2.08 17.38
N LEU A 252 20.73 3.15 17.97
CA LEU A 252 19.97 4.38 18.25
C LEU A 252 19.40 4.99 16.96
N THR A 253 20.14 4.96 15.86
CA THR A 253 19.65 5.42 14.56
C THR A 253 18.46 4.56 14.10
N GLY A 254 18.55 3.24 14.20
CA GLY A 254 17.44 2.33 13.88
C GLY A 254 16.21 2.56 14.75
N MET A 255 16.41 2.82 16.05
CA MET A 255 15.32 3.18 16.99
C MET A 255 14.70 4.52 16.63
N LEU A 256 15.51 5.54 16.37
CA LEU A 256 15.05 6.88 15.99
C LEU A 256 14.22 6.84 14.71
N VAL A 257 14.71 6.18 13.66
CA VAL A 257 13.99 6.03 12.39
C VAL A 257 12.67 5.27 12.61
N SER A 258 12.69 4.18 13.39
CA SER A 258 11.47 3.40 13.70
C SER A 258 10.43 4.23 14.46
N GLY A 259 10.85 5.08 15.38
CA GLY A 259 9.97 5.96 16.16
C GLY A 259 9.41 7.15 15.37
N LEU A 260 10.24 7.72 14.45
CA LEU A 260 9.82 8.84 13.59
C LEU A 260 8.93 8.42 12.44
N LEU A 261 9.00 7.14 12.03
CA LEU A 261 8.31 6.64 10.83
C LEU A 261 6.81 6.98 10.81
N PRO A 262 5.98 6.75 11.87
CA PRO A 262 4.55 7.08 11.84
C PRO A 262 4.28 8.58 11.66
N ALA A 263 5.11 9.42 12.27
CA ALA A 263 4.99 10.88 12.14
C ALA A 263 5.30 11.34 10.70
N LEU A 264 6.37 10.78 10.09
CA LEU A 264 6.74 11.06 8.72
C LEU A 264 5.69 10.53 7.73
N GLU A 265 5.17 9.33 7.93
CA GLU A 265 4.07 8.77 7.12
C GLU A 265 2.83 9.67 7.15
N SER A 266 2.46 10.15 8.34
CA SER A 266 1.32 11.05 8.51
C SER A 266 1.56 12.42 7.87
N LEU A 267 2.76 12.99 8.05
CA LEU A 267 3.11 14.32 7.53
C LEU A 267 3.16 14.34 6.00
N PHE A 268 3.72 13.30 5.39
CA PHE A 268 3.91 13.20 3.94
C PHE A 268 2.82 12.36 3.24
N ALA A 269 1.80 11.93 3.96
CA ALA A 269 0.71 11.07 3.45
C ALA A 269 1.23 9.82 2.69
N ILE A 270 2.32 9.23 3.17
CA ILE A 270 2.93 8.01 2.64
C ILE A 270 2.54 6.83 3.54
N THR A 271 2.21 5.69 2.95
CA THR A 271 1.95 4.46 3.71
C THR A 271 3.02 3.43 3.35
N THR A 272 3.81 3.01 4.33
CA THR A 272 4.85 2.00 4.11
C THR A 272 4.29 0.57 4.16
N ASN A 273 5.10 -0.40 3.72
CA ASN A 273 4.74 -1.82 3.84
C ASN A 273 4.57 -2.27 5.29
N ILE A 274 5.25 -1.60 6.25
CA ILE A 274 5.08 -1.85 7.68
C ILE A 274 3.66 -1.49 8.09
N SER A 275 3.20 -0.28 7.74
CA SER A 275 1.87 0.21 8.06
C SER A 275 0.77 -0.60 7.37
N TRP A 276 0.98 -1.06 6.13
CA TRP A 276 0.04 -1.99 5.49
C TRP A 276 -0.09 -3.31 6.25
N LEU A 277 1.02 -3.86 6.75
CA LEU A 277 0.97 -5.09 7.54
C LEU A 277 0.33 -4.89 8.92
N GLU A 278 0.53 -3.72 9.56
CA GLU A 278 -0.17 -3.37 10.79
C GLU A 278 -1.69 -3.21 10.56
N LEU A 279 -2.09 -2.63 9.42
CA LEU A 279 -3.49 -2.52 9.00
C LEU A 279 -4.12 -3.85 8.54
N SER A 280 -3.32 -4.89 8.32
CA SER A 280 -3.81 -6.23 7.95
C SER A 280 -4.36 -7.03 9.13
N ASP A 281 -4.40 -6.47 10.33
CA ASP A 281 -4.96 -7.13 11.51
C ASP A 281 -6.48 -7.30 11.37
N LEU A 282 -6.90 -8.56 11.25
CA LEU A 282 -8.31 -8.95 11.11
C LEU A 282 -9.13 -8.71 12.40
N ASN A 283 -8.46 -8.41 13.54
CA ASN A 283 -9.13 -8.00 14.78
C ASN A 283 -9.60 -6.53 14.76
N HIS A 284 -9.37 -5.81 13.67
CA HIS A 284 -9.88 -4.44 13.53
C HIS A 284 -11.41 -4.40 13.74
N LYS A 285 -11.89 -3.42 14.54
CA LYS A 285 -13.30 -3.33 14.98
C LYS A 285 -14.31 -3.44 13.82
N LEU A 286 -14.03 -2.80 12.68
CA LEU A 286 -14.91 -2.86 11.50
C LEU A 286 -14.91 -4.24 10.86
N LEU A 287 -13.75 -4.93 10.77
CA LEU A 287 -13.67 -6.26 10.19
C LEU A 287 -14.35 -7.30 11.07
N ARG A 288 -14.21 -7.19 12.40
CA ARG A 288 -14.99 -8.03 13.33
C ARG A 288 -16.49 -7.78 13.21
N LYS A 289 -16.90 -6.51 13.05
CA LYS A 289 -18.30 -6.19 12.82
C LYS A 289 -18.79 -6.78 11.50
N LEU A 290 -17.98 -6.67 10.43
CA LEU A 290 -18.30 -7.25 9.12
C LEU A 290 -18.43 -8.78 9.20
N GLN A 291 -17.56 -9.44 9.96
CA GLN A 291 -17.62 -10.89 10.18
C GLN A 291 -18.90 -11.35 10.89
N LEU A 292 -19.41 -10.57 11.85
CA LEU A 292 -20.58 -10.93 12.65
C LEU A 292 -21.89 -10.55 11.99
N GLU A 293 -21.98 -9.36 11.37
CA GLU A 293 -23.22 -8.79 10.84
C GLU A 293 -23.42 -9.03 9.33
N ALA A 294 -22.32 -9.22 8.57
CA ALA A 294 -22.33 -9.48 7.13
C ALA A 294 -21.29 -10.56 6.74
N PRO A 295 -21.45 -11.81 7.22
CA PRO A 295 -20.44 -12.86 7.05
C PRO A 295 -20.17 -13.20 5.58
N GLY A 296 -21.15 -13.11 4.71
CA GLY A 296 -21.00 -13.31 3.28
C GLY A 296 -20.08 -12.27 2.65
N THR A 297 -20.28 -10.99 2.98
CA THR A 297 -19.41 -9.88 2.54
C THR A 297 -17.99 -10.01 3.12
N TYR A 298 -17.86 -10.42 4.38
CA TYR A 298 -16.55 -10.71 4.97
C TYR A 298 -15.80 -11.78 4.18
N HIS A 299 -16.44 -12.91 3.89
CA HIS A 299 -15.84 -13.98 3.09
C HIS A 299 -15.46 -13.51 1.68
N HIS A 300 -16.36 -12.79 1.01
CA HIS A 300 -16.11 -12.15 -0.28
C HIS A 300 -14.82 -11.29 -0.24
N SER A 301 -14.74 -10.39 0.72
CA SER A 301 -13.59 -9.49 0.87
C SER A 301 -12.27 -10.25 1.09
N MET A 302 -12.28 -11.40 1.79
CA MET A 302 -11.10 -12.25 1.96
C MET A 302 -10.67 -12.91 0.64
N VAL A 303 -11.62 -13.36 -0.18
CA VAL A 303 -11.34 -13.96 -1.50
C VAL A 303 -10.81 -12.90 -2.46
N VAL A 304 -11.46 -11.73 -2.53
CA VAL A 304 -10.99 -10.59 -3.34
C VAL A 304 -9.58 -10.18 -2.94
N ALA A 305 -9.28 -10.16 -1.64
CA ALA A 305 -7.94 -9.84 -1.14
C ALA A 305 -6.87 -10.82 -1.64
N GLY A 306 -7.15 -12.12 -1.65
CA GLY A 306 -6.24 -13.13 -2.18
C GLY A 306 -6.02 -13.00 -3.69
N LEU A 307 -7.08 -12.73 -4.44
CA LEU A 307 -7.01 -12.48 -5.89
C LEU A 307 -6.17 -11.23 -6.20
N ALA A 308 -6.49 -10.11 -5.54
CA ALA A 308 -5.83 -8.83 -5.77
C ALA A 308 -4.36 -8.85 -5.36
N GLU A 309 -4.00 -9.49 -4.23
CA GLU A 309 -2.63 -9.65 -3.76
C GLU A 309 -1.80 -10.41 -4.79
N SER A 310 -2.27 -11.59 -5.22
CA SER A 310 -1.55 -12.43 -6.20
C SER A 310 -1.36 -11.72 -7.54
N ALA A 311 -2.38 -10.99 -8.02
CA ALA A 311 -2.27 -10.25 -9.26
C ALA A 311 -1.33 -9.05 -9.15
N ALA A 312 -1.33 -8.35 -8.01
CA ALA A 312 -0.44 -7.23 -7.75
C ALA A 312 1.03 -7.66 -7.74
N GLU A 313 1.36 -8.82 -7.16
CA GLU A 313 2.71 -9.39 -7.19
C GLU A 313 3.19 -9.63 -8.63
N GLU A 314 2.35 -10.21 -9.49
CA GLU A 314 2.69 -10.52 -10.89
C GLU A 314 2.98 -9.27 -11.74
N VAL A 315 2.37 -8.14 -11.42
CA VAL A 315 2.58 -6.89 -12.16
C VAL A 315 3.50 -5.90 -11.45
N GLY A 316 4.03 -6.25 -10.27
CA GLY A 316 4.91 -5.39 -9.48
C GLY A 316 4.20 -4.18 -8.86
N ALA A 317 2.88 -4.28 -8.60
CA ALA A 317 2.10 -3.33 -7.81
C ALA A 317 2.23 -3.63 -6.31
N ASN A 318 1.65 -2.80 -5.44
CA ASN A 318 1.73 -2.99 -3.99
C ASN A 318 0.73 -4.06 -3.51
N ALA A 319 1.20 -5.31 -3.43
CA ALA A 319 0.39 -6.45 -3.01
C ALA A 319 -0.19 -6.31 -1.58
N ALA A 320 0.58 -5.77 -0.63
CA ALA A 320 0.10 -5.55 0.73
C ALA A 320 -1.04 -4.50 0.77
N MET A 321 -0.93 -3.43 -0.01
CA MET A 321 -1.99 -2.44 -0.18
C MET A 321 -3.24 -3.09 -0.79
N CYS A 322 -3.08 -3.86 -1.88
CA CYS A 322 -4.20 -4.55 -2.52
C CYS A 322 -4.95 -5.44 -1.55
N ARG A 323 -4.22 -6.25 -0.78
CA ARG A 323 -4.78 -7.14 0.24
C ARG A 323 -5.58 -6.38 1.30
N VAL A 324 -4.95 -5.37 1.93
CA VAL A 324 -5.58 -4.62 3.02
C VAL A 324 -6.76 -3.80 2.54
N CYS A 325 -6.64 -3.10 1.42
CA CYS A 325 -7.75 -2.31 0.88
C CYS A 325 -8.94 -3.19 0.51
N SER A 326 -8.70 -4.42 0.00
CA SER A 326 -9.76 -5.39 -0.29
C SER A 326 -10.52 -5.84 0.97
N TYR A 327 -9.88 -5.90 2.15
CA TYR A 327 -10.61 -6.22 3.39
C TYR A 327 -11.71 -5.22 3.72
N PHE A 328 -11.51 -3.96 3.34
CA PHE A 328 -12.38 -2.85 3.71
C PHE A 328 -13.23 -2.30 2.56
N HIS A 329 -13.02 -2.77 1.31
CA HIS A 329 -13.66 -2.14 0.14
C HIS A 329 -15.19 -2.09 0.25
N ASP A 330 -15.78 -3.09 0.88
CA ASP A 330 -17.23 -3.33 0.98
C ASP A 330 -17.82 -3.11 2.39
N ILE A 331 -17.10 -2.42 3.30
CA ILE A 331 -17.60 -2.18 4.66
C ILE A 331 -18.94 -1.44 4.72
N GLY A 332 -19.30 -0.70 3.67
CA GLY A 332 -20.55 0.02 3.60
C GLY A 332 -21.80 -0.89 3.53
N LYS A 333 -21.62 -2.14 3.11
CA LYS A 333 -22.71 -3.15 3.13
C LYS A 333 -23.21 -3.46 4.55
N LEU A 334 -22.41 -3.10 5.59
CA LEU A 334 -22.86 -3.15 7.00
C LEU A 334 -24.07 -2.28 7.32
N SER A 335 -24.41 -1.29 6.49
CA SER A 335 -25.59 -0.45 6.71
C SER A 335 -26.88 -1.22 6.46
N LYS A 336 -26.89 -2.15 5.51
CA LYS A 336 -28.07 -2.95 5.09
C LYS A 336 -27.60 -4.30 4.53
N PRO A 337 -27.07 -5.20 5.36
CA PRO A 337 -26.45 -6.44 4.88
C PRO A 337 -27.41 -7.33 4.06
N GLU A 338 -28.68 -7.39 4.45
CA GLU A 338 -29.71 -8.24 3.86
C GLU A 338 -30.04 -7.90 2.40
N TYR A 339 -29.68 -6.71 1.93
CA TYR A 339 -29.88 -6.34 0.52
C TYR A 339 -28.80 -6.89 -0.42
N PHE A 340 -27.71 -7.46 0.11
CA PHE A 340 -26.62 -8.02 -0.70
C PHE A 340 -26.72 -9.53 -0.73
N ILE A 341 -26.70 -10.09 -1.95
CA ILE A 341 -27.00 -11.50 -2.23
C ILE A 341 -26.17 -12.47 -1.40
N GLU A 342 -24.93 -12.11 -1.10
CA GLU A 342 -24.03 -12.94 -0.30
C GLU A 342 -24.42 -13.04 1.18
N ASN A 343 -25.28 -12.14 1.67
CA ASN A 343 -25.81 -12.14 3.05
C ASN A 343 -27.30 -12.45 3.13
N GLN A 344 -27.99 -12.62 1.98
CA GLN A 344 -29.41 -12.94 1.95
C GLN A 344 -29.67 -14.35 2.48
N GLY A 345 -30.77 -14.50 3.23
CA GLY A 345 -31.36 -15.79 3.58
C GLY A 345 -32.43 -16.18 2.58
N ASP A 346 -33.54 -16.76 3.08
CA ASP A 346 -34.65 -17.27 2.26
C ASP A 346 -35.50 -16.15 1.63
N ARG A 347 -35.39 -14.91 2.09
CA ARG A 347 -36.18 -13.77 1.63
C ARG A 347 -35.28 -12.72 0.95
N ASN A 348 -35.69 -12.29 -0.26
CA ASN A 348 -35.01 -11.22 -0.98
C ASN A 348 -35.72 -9.88 -0.77
N PRO A 349 -35.14 -8.91 -0.03
CA PRO A 349 -35.77 -7.61 0.22
C PRO A 349 -36.02 -6.78 -1.06
N HIS A 350 -35.32 -7.07 -2.15
CA HIS A 350 -35.47 -6.38 -3.45
C HIS A 350 -36.80 -6.72 -4.15
N ASP A 351 -37.49 -7.79 -3.76
CA ASP A 351 -38.74 -8.18 -4.39
C ASP A 351 -39.88 -7.18 -4.06
N ALA A 352 -39.76 -6.44 -2.95
CA ALA A 352 -40.68 -5.37 -2.56
C ALA A 352 -40.31 -3.99 -3.15
N LEU A 353 -39.24 -3.88 -3.93
CA LEU A 353 -38.74 -2.62 -4.46
C LEU A 353 -38.79 -2.57 -5.99
N THR A 354 -38.94 -1.37 -6.54
CA THR A 354 -38.71 -1.15 -7.97
C THR A 354 -37.23 -1.36 -8.31
N PRO A 355 -36.88 -1.72 -9.57
CA PRO A 355 -35.47 -1.88 -9.99
C PRO A 355 -34.62 -0.63 -9.73
N THR A 356 -35.20 0.57 -9.93
CA THR A 356 -34.50 1.84 -9.66
C THR A 356 -34.21 2.02 -8.17
N MET A 357 -35.18 1.72 -7.29
CA MET A 357 -34.95 1.78 -5.84
C MET A 357 -33.92 0.76 -5.38
N SER A 358 -33.96 -0.44 -5.95
CA SER A 358 -32.95 -1.48 -5.70
C SER A 358 -31.56 -1.03 -6.09
N ALA A 359 -31.39 -0.41 -7.27
CA ALA A 359 -30.10 0.14 -7.71
C ALA A 359 -29.59 1.23 -6.76
N ILE A 360 -30.47 2.13 -6.28
CA ILE A 360 -30.09 3.19 -5.32
C ILE A 360 -29.57 2.56 -4.00
N VAL A 361 -30.24 1.52 -3.49
CA VAL A 361 -29.83 0.81 -2.26
C VAL A 361 -28.45 0.17 -2.45
N ILE A 362 -28.23 -0.49 -3.60
CA ILE A 362 -26.93 -1.11 -3.90
C ILE A 362 -25.83 -0.05 -4.00
N VAL A 363 -26.05 1.03 -4.78
CA VAL A 363 -25.04 2.09 -4.98
C VAL A 363 -24.69 2.81 -3.67
N ALA A 364 -25.63 2.91 -2.73
CA ALA A 364 -25.43 3.63 -1.47
C ALA A 364 -24.30 3.07 -0.61
N HIS A 365 -23.94 1.75 -0.73
CA HIS A 365 -22.88 1.17 0.10
C HIS A 365 -21.51 1.84 -0.09
N VAL A 366 -21.22 2.36 -1.28
CA VAL A 366 -19.96 3.09 -1.55
C VAL A 366 -19.86 4.32 -0.65
N LYS A 367 -20.93 5.12 -0.60
CA LYS A 367 -20.99 6.31 0.26
C LYS A 367 -20.95 5.95 1.74
N ASP A 368 -21.75 4.97 2.14
CA ASP A 368 -21.82 4.52 3.53
C ASP A 368 -20.48 3.95 3.99
N GLY A 369 -19.76 3.24 3.10
CA GLY A 369 -18.42 2.74 3.35
C GLY A 369 -17.41 3.86 3.55
N VAL A 370 -17.43 4.89 2.72
CA VAL A 370 -16.58 6.09 2.88
C VAL A 370 -16.86 6.80 4.20
N ASP A 371 -18.14 7.00 4.56
CA ASP A 371 -18.53 7.66 5.81
C ASP A 371 -18.07 6.82 7.04
N MET A 372 -18.19 5.48 6.99
CA MET A 372 -17.66 4.57 8.02
C MET A 372 -16.14 4.63 8.12
N ALA A 373 -15.43 4.60 6.99
CA ALA A 373 -13.97 4.65 6.96
C ALA A 373 -13.43 5.96 7.55
N ILE A 374 -14.06 7.10 7.24
CA ILE A 374 -13.71 8.42 7.81
C ILE A 374 -13.98 8.42 9.33
N LYS A 375 -15.13 7.91 9.77
CA LYS A 375 -15.49 7.83 11.19
C LYS A 375 -14.48 7.02 12.00
N HIS A 376 -13.97 5.93 11.42
CA HIS A 376 -12.98 5.05 12.05
C HIS A 376 -11.54 5.45 11.75
N LYS A 377 -11.29 6.61 11.10
CA LYS A 377 -9.98 7.14 10.77
C LYS A 377 -9.09 6.16 9.99
N LEU A 378 -9.69 5.43 9.06
CA LEU A 378 -8.93 4.54 8.18
C LEU A 378 -8.00 5.33 7.28
N ASN A 379 -6.95 4.67 6.79
CA ASN A 379 -5.99 5.25 5.87
C ASN A 379 -6.69 5.81 4.61
N HIS A 380 -6.23 6.97 4.11
CA HIS A 380 -6.82 7.63 2.95
C HIS A 380 -6.85 6.73 1.69
N LYS A 381 -5.86 5.84 1.51
CA LYS A 381 -5.83 4.89 0.40
C LYS A 381 -6.95 3.85 0.48
N ILE A 382 -7.31 3.42 1.69
CA ILE A 382 -8.49 2.55 1.89
C ILE A 382 -9.75 3.31 1.49
N ILE A 383 -9.89 4.58 1.90
CA ILE A 383 -11.04 5.42 1.55
C ILE A 383 -11.13 5.65 0.04
N GLU A 384 -9.99 5.87 -0.65
CA GLU A 384 -9.94 5.97 -2.10
C GLU A 384 -10.45 4.69 -2.77
N VAL A 385 -9.97 3.51 -2.35
CA VAL A 385 -10.40 2.23 -2.92
C VAL A 385 -11.90 1.98 -2.67
N ILE A 386 -12.42 2.25 -1.46
CA ILE A 386 -13.88 2.14 -1.19
C ILE A 386 -14.69 2.99 -2.17
N ARG A 387 -14.20 4.18 -2.52
CA ARG A 387 -14.88 5.10 -3.44
C ARG A 387 -14.79 4.65 -4.90
N GLU A 388 -13.68 4.02 -5.29
CA GLU A 388 -13.29 3.79 -6.68
C GLU A 388 -13.56 2.37 -7.18
N HIS A 389 -13.74 1.38 -6.30
CA HIS A 389 -13.73 -0.03 -6.69
C HIS A 389 -14.82 -0.43 -7.70
N HIS A 390 -15.94 0.29 -7.74
CA HIS A 390 -16.97 0.11 -8.77
C HIS A 390 -16.87 1.12 -9.94
N GLY A 391 -16.03 2.17 -9.79
CA GLY A 391 -15.95 3.24 -10.79
C GLY A 391 -17.31 3.89 -11.05
N ASP A 392 -17.65 4.10 -12.30
CA ASP A 392 -18.98 4.52 -12.77
C ASP A 392 -19.73 3.39 -13.50
N SER A 393 -19.41 2.14 -13.17
CA SER A 393 -19.98 0.97 -13.82
C SER A 393 -21.49 0.84 -13.60
N LEU A 394 -22.14 0.08 -14.49
CA LEU A 394 -23.57 -0.16 -14.49
C LEU A 394 -23.96 -1.28 -13.50
N VAL A 395 -25.02 -1.08 -12.72
CA VAL A 395 -25.67 -2.14 -11.92
C VAL A 395 -26.52 -2.97 -12.86
N GLN A 396 -25.88 -3.88 -13.61
CA GLN A 396 -26.45 -4.56 -14.78
C GLN A 396 -27.74 -5.30 -14.47
N TYR A 397 -27.80 -6.05 -13.36
CA TYR A 397 -28.97 -6.85 -13.01
C TYR A 397 -30.26 -6.02 -12.91
N PHE A 398 -30.23 -4.94 -12.15
CA PHE A 398 -31.42 -4.09 -11.96
C PHE A 398 -31.72 -3.24 -13.20
N TYR A 399 -30.73 -2.87 -13.98
CA TYR A 399 -30.94 -2.20 -15.25
C TYR A 399 -31.67 -3.11 -16.26
N HIS A 400 -31.25 -4.37 -16.41
CA HIS A 400 -31.93 -5.33 -17.28
C HIS A 400 -33.34 -5.63 -16.78
N LYS A 401 -33.54 -5.81 -15.48
CA LYS A 401 -34.86 -6.00 -14.89
C LYS A 401 -35.81 -4.81 -15.15
N ALA A 402 -35.26 -3.58 -15.13
CA ALA A 402 -36.06 -2.37 -15.48
C ALA A 402 -36.42 -2.34 -16.97
N ILE A 403 -35.53 -2.75 -17.86
CA ILE A 403 -35.78 -2.86 -19.30
C ILE A 403 -36.87 -3.92 -19.57
N GLU A 404 -36.77 -5.09 -18.96
CA GLU A 404 -37.78 -6.16 -19.11
C GLU A 404 -39.16 -5.69 -18.67
N GLN A 405 -39.25 -5.02 -17.50
CA GLN A 405 -40.54 -4.46 -17.02
C GLN A 405 -41.11 -3.41 -17.97
N ARG A 406 -40.24 -2.53 -18.51
CA ARG A 406 -40.66 -1.55 -19.51
C ARG A 406 -41.18 -2.24 -20.77
N ASP A 407 -40.47 -3.24 -21.28
CA ASP A 407 -40.83 -3.93 -22.52
C ASP A 407 -42.13 -4.74 -22.38
N GLU A 408 -42.37 -5.32 -21.19
CA GLU A 408 -43.65 -5.96 -20.86
C GLU A 408 -44.81 -4.94 -20.84
N MET A 409 -44.58 -3.75 -20.23
CA MET A 409 -45.57 -2.67 -20.20
C MET A 409 -45.88 -2.16 -21.61
N VAL A 410 -44.86 -2.01 -22.47
CA VAL A 410 -45.04 -1.64 -23.89
C VAL A 410 -45.93 -2.66 -24.63
N LYS A 411 -45.80 -3.96 -24.33
CA LYS A 411 -46.66 -5.01 -24.90
C LYS A 411 -48.10 -4.84 -24.45
N LYS A 412 -48.34 -4.66 -23.14
CA LYS A 412 -49.69 -4.46 -22.59
C LYS A 412 -50.38 -3.22 -23.13
N VAL A 413 -49.64 -2.12 -23.33
CA VAL A 413 -50.16 -0.90 -23.97
C VAL A 413 -50.53 -1.15 -25.44
N LYS A 414 -49.76 -1.94 -26.19
CA LYS A 414 -50.09 -2.33 -27.57
C LYS A 414 -51.32 -3.23 -27.64
N GLU A 415 -51.57 -4.03 -26.62
CA GLU A 415 -52.75 -4.90 -26.49
C GLU A 415 -53.97 -4.15 -25.95
N GLY A 416 -53.85 -2.85 -25.65
CA GLY A 416 -54.93 -2.02 -25.14
C GLY A 416 -55.28 -2.27 -23.66
N LEU A 417 -54.40 -2.94 -22.91
CA LEU A 417 -54.63 -3.31 -21.51
C LEU A 417 -54.16 -2.23 -20.52
N GLU A 418 -53.29 -1.32 -20.96
CA GLU A 418 -52.67 -0.26 -20.14
C GLU A 418 -52.51 1.04 -20.94
N ASN A 419 -52.33 2.17 -20.26
CA ASN A 419 -52.12 3.45 -20.92
C ASN A 419 -50.66 3.70 -21.27
N LYS A 420 -50.41 4.49 -22.32
CA LYS A 420 -49.07 4.84 -22.77
C LYS A 420 -48.29 5.65 -21.72
N GLU A 421 -48.98 6.35 -20.84
CA GLU A 421 -48.42 7.16 -19.75
C GLU A 421 -47.87 6.31 -18.61
N ASP A 422 -48.27 5.03 -18.52
CA ASP A 422 -47.79 4.09 -17.50
C ASP A 422 -46.47 3.41 -17.83
N ILE A 423 -45.93 3.65 -19.05
CA ILE A 423 -44.63 3.09 -19.47
C ILE A 423 -43.50 3.77 -18.66
N PRO A 424 -42.76 3.01 -17.81
CA PRO A 424 -41.69 3.60 -17.01
C PRO A 424 -40.52 4.08 -17.88
N GLU A 425 -40.05 5.27 -17.62
CA GLU A 425 -38.82 5.78 -18.23
C GLU A 425 -37.58 5.13 -17.57
N VAL A 426 -36.76 4.48 -18.36
CA VAL A 426 -35.52 3.82 -17.88
C VAL A 426 -34.31 4.60 -18.38
N ASP A 427 -33.80 5.52 -17.54
CA ASP A 427 -32.52 6.20 -17.80
C ASP A 427 -31.36 5.37 -17.25
N ARG A 428 -30.43 4.99 -18.13
CA ARG A 428 -29.21 4.23 -17.80
C ARG A 428 -28.36 4.91 -16.71
N LYS A 429 -28.41 6.23 -16.60
CA LYS A 429 -27.66 7.01 -15.60
C LYS A 429 -28.09 6.69 -14.17
N ASN A 430 -29.37 6.37 -13.96
CA ASN A 430 -29.93 6.05 -12.64
C ASN A 430 -29.44 4.70 -12.09
N PHE A 431 -28.81 3.89 -12.96
CA PHE A 431 -28.28 2.57 -12.62
C PHE A 431 -26.75 2.51 -12.62
N ARG A 432 -26.05 3.66 -12.77
CA ARG A 432 -24.59 3.72 -12.69
C ARG A 432 -24.13 4.17 -11.31
N TYR A 433 -22.97 3.65 -10.91
CA TYR A 433 -22.25 4.18 -9.76
C TYR A 433 -21.77 5.60 -10.04
N PRO A 434 -21.62 6.46 -8.99
CA PRO A 434 -21.27 7.86 -9.18
C PRO A 434 -19.78 8.09 -9.53
N GLY A 435 -18.95 7.06 -9.52
CA GLY A 435 -17.52 7.18 -9.70
C GLY A 435 -16.78 7.73 -8.48
N PRO A 436 -15.52 8.11 -8.62
CA PRO A 436 -14.71 8.08 -9.85
C PRO A 436 -14.22 6.68 -10.22
N CYS A 437 -13.73 6.52 -11.46
CA CYS A 437 -13.03 5.31 -11.89
C CYS A 437 -11.71 5.14 -11.12
N PRO A 438 -11.19 3.90 -11.01
CA PRO A 438 -9.93 3.60 -10.35
C PRO A 438 -8.78 4.50 -10.82
N SER A 439 -8.11 5.16 -9.89
CA SER A 439 -7.07 6.15 -10.15
C SER A 439 -5.65 5.63 -9.94
N SER A 440 -5.49 4.40 -9.45
CA SER A 440 -4.20 3.74 -9.23
C SER A 440 -4.24 2.31 -9.76
N ARG A 441 -3.05 1.72 -9.99
CA ARG A 441 -2.91 0.32 -10.40
C ARG A 441 -3.56 -0.62 -9.38
N GLU A 442 -3.36 -0.35 -8.10
CA GLU A 442 -3.89 -1.14 -7.00
C GLU A 442 -5.42 -1.07 -6.94
N SER A 443 -6.00 0.13 -7.05
CA SER A 443 -7.45 0.32 -7.06
C SER A 443 -8.10 -0.41 -8.25
N ALA A 444 -7.47 -0.36 -9.43
CA ALA A 444 -7.93 -1.07 -10.62
C ALA A 444 -7.86 -2.60 -10.45
N ILE A 445 -6.77 -3.12 -9.88
CA ILE A 445 -6.61 -4.57 -9.61
C ILE A 445 -7.71 -5.05 -8.66
N ILE A 446 -8.01 -4.28 -7.60
CA ILE A 446 -9.07 -4.61 -6.64
C ILE A 446 -10.44 -4.59 -7.33
N SER A 447 -10.74 -3.58 -8.14
CA SER A 447 -11.99 -3.48 -8.91
C SER A 447 -12.19 -4.67 -9.85
N LEU A 448 -11.11 -5.11 -10.52
CA LEU A 448 -11.14 -6.29 -11.38
C LEU A 448 -11.31 -7.58 -10.56
N ALA A 449 -10.65 -7.70 -9.41
CA ALA A 449 -10.73 -8.86 -8.53
C ALA A 449 -12.15 -9.02 -7.95
N ASP A 450 -12.77 -7.93 -7.53
CA ASP A 450 -14.16 -7.88 -7.06
C ASP A 450 -15.13 -8.36 -8.15
N ALA A 451 -15.04 -7.79 -9.35
CA ALA A 451 -15.90 -8.16 -10.48
C ALA A 451 -15.74 -9.64 -10.86
N VAL A 452 -14.49 -10.14 -10.89
CA VAL A 452 -14.19 -11.52 -11.25
C VAL A 452 -14.64 -12.49 -10.15
N GLU A 453 -14.45 -12.16 -8.86
CA GLU A 453 -14.93 -12.98 -7.75
C GLU A 453 -16.45 -13.11 -7.81
N SER A 454 -17.15 -12.00 -7.93
CA SER A 454 -18.60 -11.97 -8.00
C SER A 454 -19.14 -12.78 -9.18
N ALA A 455 -18.53 -12.65 -10.36
CA ALA A 455 -18.91 -13.43 -11.55
C ALA A 455 -18.60 -14.92 -11.38
N SER A 456 -17.50 -15.27 -10.70
CA SER A 456 -17.09 -16.67 -10.53
C SER A 456 -18.07 -17.52 -9.73
N ARG A 457 -18.88 -16.90 -8.88
CA ARG A 457 -19.92 -17.58 -8.08
C ARG A 457 -21.03 -18.21 -8.94
N SER A 458 -21.23 -17.71 -10.15
CA SER A 458 -22.23 -18.25 -11.09
C SER A 458 -21.80 -19.56 -11.77
N LEU A 459 -20.51 -19.95 -11.64
CA LEU A 459 -19.98 -21.15 -12.27
C LEU A 459 -20.45 -22.43 -11.56
N THR A 460 -21.35 -23.16 -12.16
CA THR A 460 -21.91 -24.41 -11.61
C THR A 460 -20.99 -25.63 -11.73
N LYS A 461 -20.16 -25.69 -12.76
CA LYS A 461 -19.15 -26.75 -12.99
C LYS A 461 -17.89 -26.09 -13.57
N PRO A 462 -16.99 -25.58 -12.74
CA PRO A 462 -15.83 -24.84 -13.20
C PRO A 462 -14.80 -25.77 -13.86
N THR A 463 -14.63 -25.64 -15.16
CA THR A 463 -13.47 -26.22 -15.87
C THR A 463 -12.40 -25.14 -16.03
N PRO A 464 -11.12 -25.48 -16.17
CA PRO A 464 -10.04 -24.51 -16.37
C PRO A 464 -10.30 -23.55 -17.56
N GLU A 465 -10.98 -24.04 -18.59
CA GLU A 465 -11.34 -23.24 -19.76
C GLU A 465 -12.47 -22.26 -19.45
N LYS A 466 -13.54 -22.71 -18.80
CA LYS A 466 -14.65 -21.83 -18.38
C LYS A 466 -14.19 -20.72 -17.44
N ILE A 467 -13.28 -21.04 -16.51
CA ILE A 467 -12.68 -20.05 -15.62
C ILE A 467 -11.91 -19.00 -16.41
N ARG A 468 -11.04 -19.41 -17.36
CA ARG A 468 -10.28 -18.47 -18.18
C ARG A 468 -11.17 -17.58 -19.03
N ASN A 469 -12.20 -18.16 -19.65
CA ASN A 469 -13.14 -17.43 -20.50
C ASN A 469 -13.92 -16.39 -19.67
N LEU A 470 -14.45 -16.79 -18.52
CA LEU A 470 -15.12 -15.87 -17.59
C LEU A 470 -14.21 -14.70 -17.17
N VAL A 471 -12.99 -15.01 -16.73
CA VAL A 471 -12.03 -13.97 -16.30
C VAL A 471 -11.74 -13.00 -17.43
N ASN A 472 -11.49 -13.51 -18.64
CA ASN A 472 -11.21 -12.67 -19.80
C ASN A 472 -12.43 -11.81 -20.18
N GLU A 473 -13.63 -12.37 -20.18
CA GLU A 473 -14.86 -11.66 -20.50
C GLU A 473 -15.12 -10.52 -19.53
N VAL A 474 -15.04 -10.79 -18.22
CA VAL A 474 -15.27 -9.79 -17.18
C VAL A 474 -14.22 -8.67 -17.24
N VAL A 475 -12.94 -9.04 -17.35
CA VAL A 475 -11.86 -8.04 -17.39
C VAL A 475 -11.95 -7.19 -18.65
N MET A 476 -12.19 -7.81 -19.84
CA MET A 476 -12.30 -7.08 -21.10
C MET A 476 -13.56 -6.20 -21.14
N SER A 477 -14.66 -6.61 -20.53
CA SER A 477 -15.85 -5.78 -20.37
C SER A 477 -15.54 -4.50 -19.57
N ARG A 478 -14.75 -4.60 -18.49
CA ARG A 478 -14.31 -3.43 -17.69
C ARG A 478 -13.36 -2.52 -18.49
N VAL A 479 -12.46 -3.09 -19.28
CA VAL A 479 -11.57 -2.34 -20.19
C VAL A 479 -12.39 -1.58 -21.24
N THR A 480 -13.35 -2.26 -21.87
CA THR A 480 -14.19 -1.66 -22.93
C THR A 480 -15.13 -0.57 -22.40
N ASP A 481 -15.61 -0.70 -21.14
CA ASP A 481 -16.44 0.34 -20.47
C ASP A 481 -15.59 1.52 -19.96
N GLY A 482 -14.25 1.54 -20.20
CA GLY A 482 -13.36 2.65 -19.83
C GLY A 482 -13.06 2.73 -18.32
N GLN A 483 -13.37 1.68 -17.55
CA GLN A 483 -13.20 1.69 -16.09
C GLN A 483 -11.74 1.78 -15.65
N LEU A 484 -10.79 1.46 -16.52
CA LEU A 484 -9.36 1.40 -16.23
C LEU A 484 -8.55 2.56 -16.80
N ASP A 485 -9.18 3.54 -17.47
CA ASP A 485 -8.51 4.59 -18.23
C ASP A 485 -7.59 5.50 -17.38
N ASN A 486 -7.87 5.60 -16.08
CA ASN A 486 -7.11 6.42 -15.15
C ASN A 486 -6.08 5.64 -14.30
N SER A 487 -5.86 4.34 -14.59
CA SER A 487 -5.22 3.42 -13.65
C SER A 487 -3.73 3.14 -13.91
N ASP A 488 -3.11 3.69 -14.94
CA ASP A 488 -1.71 3.42 -15.35
C ASP A 488 -1.39 1.92 -15.55
N LEU A 489 -2.40 1.07 -15.85
CA LEU A 489 -2.21 -0.34 -16.18
C LEU A 489 -1.94 -0.51 -17.67
N ALA A 490 -0.82 -1.15 -18.02
CA ALA A 490 -0.54 -1.51 -19.40
C ALA A 490 -1.34 -2.75 -19.85
N MET A 491 -1.62 -2.91 -21.15
CA MET A 491 -2.26 -4.13 -21.69
C MET A 491 -1.47 -5.41 -21.39
N SER A 492 -0.15 -5.33 -21.26
CA SER A 492 0.69 -6.43 -20.81
C SER A 492 0.42 -6.85 -19.36
N ASP A 493 0.11 -5.87 -18.49
CA ASP A 493 -0.23 -6.12 -17.09
C ASP A 493 -1.61 -6.79 -16.99
N ILE A 494 -2.58 -6.35 -17.79
CA ILE A 494 -3.92 -6.96 -17.85
C ILE A 494 -3.84 -8.45 -18.19
N LYS A 495 -2.99 -8.85 -19.17
CA LYS A 495 -2.76 -10.27 -19.47
C LYS A 495 -2.23 -11.07 -18.29
N LYS A 496 -1.30 -10.50 -17.53
CA LYS A 496 -0.74 -11.12 -16.30
C LYS A 496 -1.80 -11.24 -15.21
N ILE A 497 -2.59 -10.19 -15.01
CA ILE A 497 -3.71 -10.15 -14.05
C ILE A 497 -4.74 -11.24 -14.38
N CYS A 498 -5.19 -11.36 -15.63
CA CYS A 498 -6.11 -12.42 -16.06
C CYS A 498 -5.56 -13.82 -15.79
N LYS A 499 -4.26 -14.05 -16.08
CA LYS A 499 -3.60 -15.34 -15.81
C LYS A 499 -3.55 -15.63 -14.29
N SER A 500 -3.22 -14.65 -13.48
CA SER A 500 -3.17 -14.77 -12.01
C SER A 500 -4.55 -15.07 -11.44
N PHE A 501 -5.58 -14.32 -11.83
CA PHE A 501 -6.96 -14.55 -11.38
C PHE A 501 -7.45 -15.94 -11.74
N ALA A 502 -7.26 -16.38 -12.99
CA ALA A 502 -7.66 -17.72 -13.42
C ALA A 502 -6.95 -18.83 -12.64
N ALA A 503 -5.67 -18.67 -12.33
CA ALA A 503 -4.90 -19.63 -11.54
C ALA A 503 -5.41 -19.69 -10.08
N THR A 504 -5.64 -18.52 -9.47
CA THR A 504 -6.10 -18.41 -8.08
C THR A 504 -7.52 -18.97 -7.91
N ILE A 505 -8.47 -18.61 -8.80
CA ILE A 505 -9.85 -19.16 -8.78
C ILE A 505 -9.83 -20.67 -8.95
N ARG A 506 -9.03 -21.18 -9.87
CA ARG A 506 -8.88 -22.63 -10.07
C ARG A 506 -8.41 -23.31 -8.80
N SER A 507 -7.41 -22.76 -8.11
CA SER A 507 -6.90 -23.30 -6.85
C SER A 507 -7.98 -23.33 -5.76
N MET A 508 -8.76 -22.24 -5.63
CA MET A 508 -9.83 -22.14 -4.64
C MET A 508 -10.99 -23.13 -4.90
N MET A 509 -11.28 -23.42 -6.17
CA MET A 509 -12.36 -24.34 -6.55
C MET A 509 -11.95 -25.81 -6.51
N HIS A 510 -10.66 -26.15 -6.64
CA HIS A 510 -10.16 -27.52 -6.54
C HIS A 510 -10.12 -28.07 -5.11
N THR A 511 -10.17 -27.25 -4.09
CA THR A 511 -10.15 -27.66 -2.67
C THR A 511 -11.48 -28.28 -2.20
N ARG A 512 -12.53 -28.29 -3.02
CA ARG A 512 -13.79 -28.98 -2.72
C ARG A 512 -13.76 -30.42 -3.21
N ILE A 513 -12.92 -31.28 -2.63
CA ILE A 513 -13.06 -32.73 -2.74
C ILE A 513 -14.36 -33.10 -2.01
N LYS A 514 -15.34 -33.63 -2.76
CA LYS A 514 -16.47 -34.29 -2.13
C LYS A 514 -15.93 -35.52 -1.41
N TYR A 515 -15.86 -35.51 -0.10
CA TYR A 515 -15.70 -36.72 0.67
C TYR A 515 -16.86 -37.65 0.30
N PRO A 516 -16.59 -38.91 -0.09
CA PRO A 516 -17.67 -39.90 -0.25
C PRO A 516 -18.46 -39.90 1.06
N LYS A 517 -19.75 -39.73 1.00
CA LYS A 517 -20.58 -40.02 2.16
C LYS A 517 -20.36 -41.51 2.48
N GLU A 518 -19.86 -41.83 3.66
CA GLU A 518 -19.92 -43.19 4.17
C GLU A 518 -21.39 -43.59 4.12
N ASP A 519 -21.70 -44.66 3.34
CA ASP A 519 -23.03 -45.25 3.27
C ASP A 519 -23.43 -45.58 4.72
N SER A 520 -24.49 -44.97 5.21
CA SER A 520 -24.99 -45.27 6.54
C SER A 520 -25.36 -46.75 6.62
N PRO A 521 -25.25 -47.41 7.80
CA PRO A 521 -25.60 -48.83 7.96
C PRO A 521 -27.01 -49.22 7.48
N GLN A 522 -27.88 -48.20 7.26
CA GLN A 522 -29.23 -48.41 6.72
C GLN A 522 -29.25 -48.54 5.18
N ASP A 523 -28.30 -47.92 4.47
CA ASP A 523 -28.21 -48.02 3.00
C ASP A 523 -27.56 -49.33 2.56
N GLN A 524 -26.69 -49.94 3.40
CA GLN A 524 -26.11 -51.26 3.16
C GLN A 524 -27.16 -52.38 3.33
N LYS A 525 -28.15 -52.22 4.24
CA LYS A 525 -29.26 -53.19 4.38
C LYS A 525 -30.24 -53.16 3.21
N LYS A 526 -30.42 -52.04 2.53
CA LYS A 526 -31.27 -51.94 1.33
C LYS A 526 -30.62 -52.52 0.07
N LYS A 527 -29.29 -52.53 -0.03
CA LYS A 527 -28.58 -53.16 -1.14
C LYS A 527 -28.51 -54.71 -0.99
N HIS A 528 -28.55 -55.24 0.22
CA HIS A 528 -28.59 -56.71 0.45
C HIS A 528 -29.99 -57.34 0.37
N SER A 529 -31.06 -56.56 0.44
CA SER A 529 -32.43 -57.07 0.31
C SER A 529 -32.98 -57.05 -1.14
N ALA A 530 -32.20 -56.55 -2.10
CA ALA A 530 -32.62 -56.45 -3.52
C ALA A 530 -32.02 -57.55 -4.41
N VAL A 531 -31.33 -58.56 -3.85
CA VAL A 531 -30.79 -59.72 -4.60
C VAL A 531 -31.42 -60.97 -4.01
N HIS A 532 -32.62 -61.30 -4.43
CA HIS A 532 -33.24 -62.62 -4.65
C HIS A 532 -34.72 -62.39 -5.03
N PRO A 533 -35.26 -62.96 -6.13
CA PRO A 533 -35.69 -64.33 -6.10
C PRO A 533 -35.45 -65.15 -7.40
N GLY A 534 -35.12 -66.37 -7.20
CA GLY A 534 -35.62 -67.62 -7.76
C GLY A 534 -35.53 -67.85 -9.25
N THR A 535 -34.87 -68.91 -9.58
CA THR A 535 -35.56 -70.10 -10.09
C THR A 535 -34.57 -71.29 -10.16
N ALA A 536 -35.10 -72.40 -9.83
CA ALA A 536 -34.52 -73.69 -9.71
C ALA A 536 -34.26 -74.43 -11.04
N SER A 537 -33.53 -75.53 -10.91
CA SER A 537 -33.42 -76.71 -11.82
C SER A 537 -32.50 -76.53 -13.05
N SER A 538 -31.61 -77.41 -13.36
CA SER A 538 -31.48 -78.88 -13.32
C SER A 538 -30.05 -79.28 -13.71
N GLU A 539 -29.59 -80.35 -13.04
CA GLU A 539 -28.89 -81.49 -13.58
C GLU A 539 -27.50 -81.37 -14.22
N VAL A 540 -26.62 -82.08 -13.54
CA VAL A 540 -25.90 -83.26 -13.98
C VAL A 540 -24.55 -83.09 -14.69
N ALA A 541 -23.58 -83.65 -13.99
CA ALA A 541 -22.52 -84.54 -14.41
C ALA A 541 -21.15 -83.98 -14.89
N VAL A 542 -20.21 -84.54 -14.16
CA VAL A 542 -19.04 -85.29 -14.61
C VAL A 542 -17.72 -84.54 -14.84
N ALA A 543 -16.85 -84.91 -13.93
CA ALA A 543 -15.47 -85.37 -14.13
C ALA A 543 -14.36 -84.42 -14.53
N GLU A 544 -13.46 -84.21 -13.63
CA GLU A 544 -12.15 -84.86 -13.54
C GLU A 544 -11.03 -84.40 -14.48
N LYS A 545 -9.94 -84.24 -13.82
CA LYS A 545 -8.53 -84.18 -14.24
C LYS A 545 -7.92 -82.81 -14.45
N ALA A 546 -7.09 -82.42 -13.57
CA ALA A 546 -5.74 -82.87 -13.22
C ALA A 546 -4.66 -82.08 -13.99
N LYS A 547 -3.80 -81.45 -13.18
CA LYS A 547 -2.36 -81.20 -13.41
C LYS A 547 -1.92 -80.35 -14.62
N SER A 548 -1.35 -79.26 -14.42
CA SER A 548 0.06 -79.10 -14.06
C SER A 548 0.30 -77.60 -13.72
#